data_cbed9c6c69e088600d093586e7cc3ac7
#
_entry.id   cbed9c6c69e088600d093586e7cc3ac7
#
_cell.length_a   1.000
_cell.length_b   1.000
_cell.length_c   1.000
_cell.angle_alpha   90.00
_cell.angle_beta   90.00
_cell.angle_gamma   90.00
#
_symmetry.space_group_name_H-M   'P 1'
#
loop_
_entity.id
_entity.type
_entity.pdbx_description
1 polymer ?
#
loop_
_entity_poly.entity_id
_entity_poly.type
_entity_poly.pdbx_seq_one_letter_code
_entity_poly.pdbx_strand_id
1 'polypeptide(L)'
;GEKVEPTPEPTPRPTPTPTPQPIPAPTPSSGTTASSNAEPQQIKVNKISFSAISTKIAAGKKIKLTTLINPQNATNKTLKWTTSNNKLATVDKNGVVTLNKKAGGKTVKITAEATDGSGKKATFTIKIMKGSVKKIKISGKKTVKAGKTLKLKAKVKAGKGANKTLKWTSSNTKYATVSSGKVKALKAGKKKTVKITVMATDGSGKKATISVKIK
;
A
#
# COMPACT_ATOMS: atom_id res chain seq x y z
N GLY A 1 48.88 -27.62 -61.03
CA GLY A 1 47.93 -26.55 -61.20
C GLY A 1 47.70 -25.77 -59.92
N GLU A 2 48.47 -24.73 -59.70
CA GLU A 2 48.41 -23.81 -58.55
C GLU A 2 47.24 -22.87 -58.74
N LYS A 3 46.31 -22.82 -57.77
CA LYS A 3 45.12 -22.00 -57.76
C LYS A 3 45.49 -20.66 -57.10
N VAL A 4 45.65 -19.62 -57.91
CA VAL A 4 45.93 -18.26 -57.44
C VAL A 4 44.62 -17.70 -56.89
N GLU A 5 44.63 -17.30 -55.60
CA GLU A 5 43.56 -16.58 -54.94
C GLU A 5 43.55 -15.08 -55.34
N PRO A 6 42.41 -14.47 -55.62
CA PRO A 6 42.40 -13.05 -55.99
C PRO A 6 42.62 -12.16 -54.76
N THR A 7 43.51 -11.16 -54.88
CA THR A 7 43.83 -10.09 -53.91
C THR A 7 42.58 -9.25 -53.66
N PRO A 8 42.26 -8.90 -52.40
CA PRO A 8 41.13 -8.03 -52.09
C PRO A 8 41.40 -6.59 -52.51
N GLU A 9 40.39 -5.98 -53.13
CA GLU A 9 40.33 -4.60 -53.57
C GLU A 9 40.43 -3.61 -52.38
N PRO A 10 41.16 -2.50 -52.47
CA PRO A 10 41.31 -1.55 -51.38
C PRO A 10 40.01 -0.79 -51.13
N THR A 11 39.56 -0.79 -49.89
CA THR A 11 38.42 -0.03 -49.38
C THR A 11 38.57 1.47 -49.65
N PRO A 12 37.55 2.18 -50.15
CA PRO A 12 37.62 3.60 -50.40
C PRO A 12 37.76 4.38 -49.10
N ARG A 13 38.71 5.31 -49.10
CA ARG A 13 38.99 6.27 -48.01
C ARG A 13 37.76 7.14 -47.76
N PRO A 14 37.33 7.37 -46.52
CA PRO A 14 36.23 8.25 -46.22
C PRO A 14 36.54 9.70 -46.64
N THR A 15 35.58 10.29 -47.33
CA THR A 15 35.58 11.70 -47.73
C THR A 15 35.50 12.58 -46.46
N PRO A 16 36.32 13.67 -46.36
CA PRO A 16 36.24 14.55 -45.20
C PRO A 16 34.92 15.28 -45.17
N THR A 17 34.24 15.19 -44.01
CA THR A 17 33.03 15.94 -43.69
C THR A 17 33.32 17.44 -43.72
N PRO A 18 32.50 18.26 -44.39
CA PRO A 18 32.73 19.71 -44.40
C PRO A 18 32.59 20.29 -42.98
N THR A 19 33.60 21.09 -42.61
CA THR A 19 33.60 21.85 -41.35
C THR A 19 32.41 22.82 -41.34
N PRO A 20 31.60 22.85 -40.30
CA PRO A 20 30.48 23.78 -40.18
C PRO A 20 31.04 25.22 -40.08
N GLN A 21 30.53 26.09 -40.95
CA GLN A 21 30.79 27.53 -40.94
C GLN A 21 30.33 28.15 -39.62
N PRO A 22 31.07 29.09 -39.01
CA PRO A 22 30.62 29.75 -37.79
C PRO A 22 29.36 30.58 -38.07
N ILE A 23 28.33 30.30 -37.30
CA ILE A 23 27.07 31.06 -37.27
C ILE A 23 27.40 32.46 -36.73
N PRO A 24 26.99 33.57 -37.38
CA PRO A 24 27.18 34.90 -36.82
C PRO A 24 26.42 35.05 -35.51
N ALA A 25 27.09 35.61 -34.51
CA ALA A 25 26.52 35.90 -33.20
C ALA A 25 25.25 36.77 -33.33
N PRO A 26 24.15 36.47 -32.60
CA PRO A 26 23.01 37.36 -32.61
C PRO A 26 23.38 38.68 -31.92
N THR A 27 23.07 39.79 -32.59
CA THR A 27 23.12 41.15 -32.05
C THR A 27 22.29 41.24 -30.76
N PRO A 28 22.76 41.92 -29.70
CA PRO A 28 21.97 42.11 -28.50
C PRO A 28 20.81 43.06 -28.83
N SER A 29 19.60 42.52 -28.94
CA SER A 29 18.36 43.29 -28.94
C SER A 29 18.08 43.73 -27.51
N SER A 30 18.20 45.02 -27.26
CA SER A 30 17.73 45.66 -26.04
C SER A 30 16.21 45.48 -25.95
N GLY A 31 15.75 44.61 -25.12
CA GLY A 31 14.33 44.36 -24.95
C GLY A 31 14.04 43.60 -23.68
N THR A 32 13.76 44.33 -22.61
CA THR A 32 12.89 43.96 -21.48
C THR A 32 13.28 42.67 -20.76
N THR A 33 14.01 42.80 -19.67
CA THR A 33 14.09 41.78 -18.60
C THR A 33 12.71 41.45 -18.09
N ALA A 34 12.04 40.46 -18.71
CA ALA A 34 11.00 39.74 -18.06
C ALA A 34 11.70 38.84 -17.02
N SER A 35 11.77 39.35 -15.80
CA SER A 35 12.12 38.54 -14.62
C SER A 35 11.08 37.42 -14.50
N SER A 36 11.34 36.29 -15.11
CA SER A 36 10.55 35.07 -14.86
C SER A 36 10.97 34.49 -13.52
N ASN A 37 10.68 35.23 -12.45
CA ASN A 37 10.58 34.68 -11.12
C ASN A 37 9.25 33.94 -11.05
N ALA A 38 9.08 32.92 -11.88
CA ALA A 38 8.00 31.97 -11.75
C ALA A 38 8.29 31.17 -10.48
N GLU A 39 7.69 31.60 -9.37
CA GLU A 39 7.65 30.83 -8.15
C GLU A 39 7.21 29.39 -8.50
N PRO A 40 7.90 28.34 -8.05
CA PRO A 40 7.57 26.97 -8.43
C PRO A 40 6.11 26.70 -8.08
N GLN A 41 5.30 26.46 -9.11
CA GLN A 41 3.85 26.29 -8.97
C GLN A 41 3.53 25.14 -8.02
N GLN A 42 2.98 25.45 -6.85
CA GLN A 42 2.61 24.46 -5.86
C GLN A 42 1.46 23.60 -6.33
N ILE A 43 1.71 22.29 -6.46
CA ILE A 43 0.65 21.31 -6.72
C ILE A 43 -0.04 21.00 -5.41
N LYS A 44 -1.28 21.47 -5.26
CA LYS A 44 -2.06 21.29 -4.03
C LYS A 44 -2.75 19.93 -3.97
N VAL A 45 -3.07 19.50 -2.75
CA VAL A 45 -3.88 18.31 -2.48
C VAL A 45 -5.30 18.54 -3.00
N ASN A 46 -5.80 17.61 -3.79
CA ASN A 46 -7.16 17.62 -4.32
C ASN A 46 -8.10 16.70 -3.51
N LYS A 47 -7.59 15.53 -3.08
CA LYS A 47 -8.38 14.53 -2.34
C LYS A 47 -7.52 13.80 -1.32
N ILE A 48 -8.11 13.52 -0.16
CA ILE A 48 -7.58 12.60 0.86
C ILE A 48 -8.57 11.45 1.00
N SER A 49 -8.09 10.21 1.06
CA SER A 49 -8.90 9.03 1.36
C SER A 49 -8.19 8.13 2.35
N PHE A 50 -8.96 7.29 3.07
CA PHE A 50 -8.43 6.39 4.08
C PHE A 50 -8.41 4.94 3.60
N SER A 51 -7.37 4.21 4.04
CA SER A 51 -7.31 2.76 4.02
C SER A 51 -7.02 2.26 5.44
N ALA A 52 -7.84 1.34 5.93
CA ALA A 52 -7.67 0.73 7.24
C ALA A 52 -8.16 -0.72 7.23
N ILE A 53 -7.70 -1.51 8.19
CA ILE A 53 -8.06 -2.93 8.29
C ILE A 53 -9.54 -3.13 8.67
N SER A 54 -10.13 -2.21 9.43
CA SER A 54 -11.52 -2.25 9.88
C SER A 54 -11.94 -0.88 10.44
N THR A 55 -13.25 -0.64 10.43
CA THR A 55 -13.91 0.47 11.15
C THR A 55 -14.39 0.08 12.54
N LYS A 56 -14.27 -1.20 12.95
CA LYS A 56 -14.75 -1.76 14.23
C LYS A 56 -13.55 -2.25 15.04
N ILE A 57 -13.04 -1.41 15.93
CA ILE A 57 -11.81 -1.66 16.70
C ILE A 57 -12.15 -1.80 18.18
N ALA A 58 -11.51 -2.73 18.87
CA ALA A 58 -11.75 -2.98 20.29
C ALA A 58 -11.23 -1.83 21.17
N ALA A 59 -11.95 -1.53 22.25
CA ALA A 59 -11.50 -0.56 23.25
C ALA A 59 -10.10 -0.90 23.78
N GLY A 60 -9.28 0.11 24.02
CA GLY A 60 -7.91 -0.03 24.47
C GLY A 60 -6.93 -0.54 23.40
N LYS A 61 -7.33 -0.63 22.13
CA LYS A 61 -6.46 -1.06 21.02
C LYS A 61 -6.02 0.12 20.18
N LYS A 62 -5.00 -0.13 19.36
CA LYS A 62 -4.46 0.83 18.39
C LYS A 62 -4.79 0.40 16.97
N ILE A 63 -4.96 1.36 16.10
CA ILE A 63 -5.09 1.15 14.65
C ILE A 63 -4.28 2.20 13.90
N LYS A 64 -3.57 1.77 12.87
CA LYS A 64 -2.93 2.66 11.91
C LYS A 64 -3.93 3.00 10.81
N LEU A 65 -4.22 4.28 10.62
CA LEU A 65 -4.91 4.80 9.46
C LEU A 65 -3.88 5.18 8.41
N THR A 66 -4.02 4.61 7.21
CA THR A 66 -3.21 4.98 6.06
C THR A 66 -4.01 5.92 5.18
N THR A 67 -3.41 7.03 4.78
CA THR A 67 -4.02 7.99 3.85
C THR A 67 -3.48 7.81 2.45
N LEU A 68 -4.36 7.98 1.47
CA LEU A 68 -4.02 8.15 0.06
C LEU A 68 -4.31 9.60 -0.30
N ILE A 69 -3.30 10.29 -0.78
CA ILE A 69 -3.36 11.71 -1.17
C ILE A 69 -3.31 11.79 -2.69
N ASN A 70 -4.22 12.55 -3.27
CA ASN A 70 -4.27 12.79 -4.71
C ASN A 70 -4.18 14.31 -4.96
N PRO A 71 -3.38 14.75 -5.95
CA PRO A 71 -2.46 13.96 -6.76
C PRO A 71 -1.25 13.45 -5.93
N GLN A 72 -0.64 12.36 -6.39
CA GLN A 72 0.52 11.76 -5.67
C GLN A 72 1.77 12.67 -5.69
N ASN A 73 1.86 13.57 -6.66
CA ASN A 73 2.91 14.59 -6.80
C ASN A 73 2.57 15.91 -6.12
N ALA A 74 1.56 15.97 -5.23
CA ALA A 74 1.28 17.16 -4.42
C ALA A 74 2.55 17.61 -3.69
N THR A 75 2.84 18.91 -3.73
CA THR A 75 4.08 19.51 -3.23
C THR A 75 4.22 19.34 -1.72
N ASN A 76 3.13 19.58 -0.97
CA ASN A 76 3.06 19.36 0.47
C ASN A 76 1.97 18.30 0.77
N LYS A 77 2.38 17.16 1.30
CA LYS A 77 1.48 16.05 1.70
C LYS A 77 1.33 15.92 3.20
N THR A 78 1.80 16.90 3.95
CA THR A 78 1.68 16.91 5.42
C THR A 78 0.22 17.03 5.84
N LEU A 79 -0.18 16.22 6.80
CA LEU A 79 -1.54 16.18 7.32
C LEU A 79 -1.58 16.57 8.79
N LYS A 80 -2.53 17.40 9.15
CA LYS A 80 -2.94 17.66 10.54
C LYS A 80 -4.01 16.64 10.92
N TRP A 81 -3.80 15.95 12.05
CA TRP A 81 -4.71 14.92 12.54
C TRP A 81 -5.48 15.43 13.75
N THR A 82 -6.78 15.16 13.77
CA THR A 82 -7.66 15.53 14.89
C THR A 82 -8.65 14.41 15.21
N THR A 83 -9.14 14.40 16.43
CA THR A 83 -10.20 13.50 16.88
C THR A 83 -11.43 14.29 17.32
N SER A 84 -12.62 13.76 17.07
CA SER A 84 -13.87 14.37 17.52
C SER A 84 -14.05 14.33 19.06
N ASN A 85 -13.30 13.45 19.75
CA ASN A 85 -13.35 13.34 21.22
C ASN A 85 -12.07 12.68 21.75
N ASN A 86 -11.21 13.49 22.37
CA ASN A 86 -9.93 13.04 22.93
C ASN A 86 -10.07 12.11 24.15
N LYS A 87 -11.22 12.13 24.85
CA LYS A 87 -11.53 11.18 25.92
C LYS A 87 -11.79 9.76 25.39
N LEU A 88 -12.22 9.63 24.13
CA LEU A 88 -12.50 8.35 23.48
C LEU A 88 -11.30 7.80 22.72
N ALA A 89 -10.53 8.67 22.06
CA ALA A 89 -9.38 8.29 21.26
C ALA A 89 -8.40 9.46 21.10
N THR A 90 -7.12 9.13 20.98
CA THR A 90 -6.07 10.05 20.52
C THR A 90 -5.54 9.61 19.17
N VAL A 91 -5.00 10.54 18.40
CA VAL A 91 -4.33 10.26 17.13
C VAL A 91 -2.99 11.00 17.09
N ASP A 92 -1.93 10.32 16.65
CA ASP A 92 -0.61 10.92 16.49
C ASP A 92 -0.39 11.45 15.05
N LYS A 93 0.74 12.18 14.86
CA LYS A 93 1.14 12.73 13.55
C LYS A 93 1.29 11.68 12.43
N ASN A 94 1.45 10.42 12.80
CA ASN A 94 1.60 9.31 11.86
C ASN A 94 0.26 8.62 11.54
N GLY A 95 -0.87 9.12 12.08
CA GLY A 95 -2.19 8.51 11.90
C GLY A 95 -2.40 7.22 12.71
N VAL A 96 -1.64 7.01 13.80
CA VAL A 96 -1.89 5.92 14.74
C VAL A 96 -2.92 6.39 15.76
N VAL A 97 -4.08 5.76 15.72
CA VAL A 97 -5.19 6.03 16.64
C VAL A 97 -5.10 5.08 17.83
N THR A 98 -5.11 5.63 19.04
CA THR A 98 -5.17 4.87 20.30
C THR A 98 -6.54 5.05 20.94
N LEU A 99 -7.28 3.95 21.11
CA LEU A 99 -8.62 3.97 21.70
C LEU A 99 -8.55 3.82 23.22
N ASN A 100 -9.38 4.59 23.96
CA ASN A 100 -9.46 4.48 25.38
C ASN A 100 -10.12 3.14 25.78
N LYS A 101 -9.61 2.51 26.84
CA LYS A 101 -10.13 1.23 27.38
C LYS A 101 -11.59 1.31 27.82
N LYS A 102 -12.05 2.47 28.32
CA LYS A 102 -13.41 2.72 28.80
C LYS A 102 -14.38 3.19 27.70
N ALA A 103 -13.90 3.36 26.43
CA ALA A 103 -14.69 3.88 25.33
C ALA A 103 -15.57 2.83 24.60
N GLY A 104 -15.61 1.60 25.09
CA GLY A 104 -16.36 0.52 24.44
C GLY A 104 -17.83 0.84 24.22
N GLY A 105 -18.34 0.61 23.00
CA GLY A 105 -19.71 0.90 22.58
C GLY A 105 -19.90 2.30 22.00
N LYS A 106 -18.90 3.18 22.08
CA LYS A 106 -18.93 4.55 21.53
C LYS A 106 -18.43 4.58 20.09
N THR A 107 -18.63 5.73 19.45
CA THR A 107 -18.12 6.04 18.10
C THR A 107 -17.26 7.29 18.16
N VAL A 108 -16.16 7.30 17.44
CA VAL A 108 -15.25 8.46 17.33
C VAL A 108 -14.92 8.71 15.86
N LYS A 109 -14.77 9.96 15.48
CA LYS A 109 -14.33 10.39 14.15
C LYS A 109 -12.90 10.88 14.22
N ILE A 110 -12.06 10.45 13.29
CA ILE A 110 -10.68 10.90 13.12
C ILE A 110 -10.62 11.65 11.79
N THR A 111 -10.13 12.88 11.83
CA THR A 111 -10.01 13.73 10.64
C THR A 111 -8.54 13.96 10.31
N ALA A 112 -8.20 13.83 9.04
CA ALA A 112 -6.93 14.25 8.46
C ALA A 112 -7.18 15.42 7.53
N GLU A 113 -6.47 16.53 7.70
CA GLU A 113 -6.59 17.77 6.95
C GLU A 113 -5.23 18.14 6.33
N ALA A 114 -5.22 18.49 5.04
CA ALA A 114 -4.01 18.93 4.34
C ALA A 114 -3.55 20.30 4.89
N THR A 115 -2.22 20.43 5.05
CA THR A 115 -1.61 21.70 5.56
C THR A 115 -1.08 22.59 4.42
N ASP A 116 -1.40 22.27 3.16
CA ASP A 116 -0.97 22.99 1.96
C ASP A 116 -1.87 24.18 1.58
N GLY A 117 -2.83 24.54 2.44
CA GLY A 117 -3.80 25.59 2.16
C GLY A 117 -4.90 25.20 1.17
N SER A 118 -5.02 23.91 0.79
CA SER A 118 -6.11 23.42 -0.07
C SER A 118 -7.45 23.28 0.66
N GLY A 119 -7.45 23.28 1.99
CA GLY A 119 -8.62 23.01 2.83
C GLY A 119 -9.17 21.57 2.70
N LYS A 120 -8.45 20.67 2.00
CA LYS A 120 -8.91 19.29 1.82
C LYS A 120 -8.77 18.49 3.09
N LYS A 121 -9.85 17.78 3.44
CA LYS A 121 -9.90 16.90 4.62
C LYS A 121 -10.73 15.66 4.35
N ALA A 122 -10.45 14.63 5.10
CA ALA A 122 -11.19 13.38 5.12
C ALA A 122 -11.43 12.93 6.55
N THR A 123 -12.54 12.26 6.80
CA THR A 123 -12.92 11.76 8.12
C THR A 123 -13.11 10.25 8.09
N PHE A 124 -12.53 9.56 9.06
CA PHE A 124 -12.66 8.12 9.27
C PHE A 124 -13.41 7.86 10.58
N THR A 125 -14.52 7.12 10.49
CA THR A 125 -15.38 6.81 11.64
C THR A 125 -15.01 5.44 12.22
N ILE A 126 -14.73 5.39 13.51
CA ILE A 126 -14.41 4.15 14.26
C ILE A 126 -15.52 3.85 15.24
N LYS A 127 -16.14 2.68 15.11
CA LYS A 127 -17.00 2.08 16.15
C LYS A 127 -16.11 1.33 17.14
N ILE A 128 -16.09 1.77 18.39
CA ILE A 128 -15.27 1.19 19.44
C ILE A 128 -16.04 -0.01 20.06
N MET A 129 -15.50 -1.20 19.88
CA MET A 129 -16.15 -2.44 20.35
C MET A 129 -15.87 -2.68 21.84
N LYS A 130 -16.85 -3.19 22.58
CA LYS A 130 -16.72 -3.50 24.02
C LYS A 130 -15.72 -4.63 24.29
N GLY A 131 -15.74 -5.68 23.47
CA GLY A 131 -14.85 -6.83 23.59
C GLY A 131 -13.77 -6.88 22.51
N SER A 132 -12.78 -7.75 22.70
CA SER A 132 -11.72 -8.03 21.73
C SER A 132 -11.55 -9.52 21.48
N VAL A 133 -10.92 -9.85 20.34
CA VAL A 133 -10.48 -11.22 20.05
C VAL A 133 -9.36 -11.60 21.00
N LYS A 134 -9.53 -12.75 21.68
CA LYS A 134 -8.57 -13.31 22.66
C LYS A 134 -7.64 -14.35 22.01
N LYS A 135 -8.19 -15.20 21.15
CA LYS A 135 -7.46 -16.30 20.50
C LYS A 135 -8.10 -16.68 19.17
N ILE A 136 -7.27 -17.05 18.20
CA ILE A 136 -7.69 -17.67 16.94
C ILE A 136 -7.01 -19.04 16.85
N LYS A 137 -7.75 -20.06 16.47
CA LYS A 137 -7.23 -21.37 16.09
C LYS A 137 -7.61 -21.62 14.62
N ILE A 138 -6.67 -22.12 13.84
CA ILE A 138 -6.88 -22.52 12.45
C ILE A 138 -6.79 -24.04 12.35
N SER A 139 -7.67 -24.66 11.58
CA SER A 139 -7.72 -26.10 11.36
C SER A 139 -8.08 -26.43 9.91
N GLY A 140 -7.73 -27.63 9.47
CA GLY A 140 -7.97 -28.15 8.14
C GLY A 140 -6.80 -29.01 7.65
N LYS A 141 -6.95 -29.59 6.46
CA LYS A 141 -5.87 -30.38 5.83
C LYS A 141 -4.66 -29.46 5.56
N LYS A 142 -3.45 -30.02 5.64
CA LYS A 142 -2.19 -29.31 5.41
C LYS A 142 -1.63 -29.57 4.01
N THR A 143 -2.36 -30.29 3.17
CA THR A 143 -1.95 -30.63 1.79
C THR A 143 -3.11 -30.41 0.82
N VAL A 144 -2.78 -29.99 -0.38
CA VAL A 144 -3.73 -29.77 -1.50
C VAL A 144 -3.02 -30.08 -2.81
N LYS A 145 -3.73 -30.69 -3.79
CA LYS A 145 -3.19 -30.86 -5.15
C LYS A 145 -3.13 -29.52 -5.89
N ALA A 146 -2.09 -29.33 -6.70
CA ALA A 146 -2.01 -28.14 -7.57
C ALA A 146 -3.26 -28.00 -8.44
N GLY A 147 -3.76 -26.78 -8.60
CA GLY A 147 -5.02 -26.46 -9.28
C GLY A 147 -6.29 -26.75 -8.49
N LYS A 148 -6.21 -27.36 -7.30
CA LYS A 148 -7.37 -27.68 -6.46
C LYS A 148 -7.53 -26.69 -5.30
N THR A 149 -8.66 -26.79 -4.63
CA THR A 149 -9.04 -25.92 -3.52
C THR A 149 -9.05 -26.71 -2.21
N LEU A 150 -8.59 -26.06 -1.14
CA LEU A 150 -8.60 -26.56 0.24
C LEU A 150 -9.43 -25.63 1.11
N LYS A 151 -10.26 -26.15 1.99
CA LYS A 151 -11.05 -25.36 2.96
C LYS A 151 -10.38 -25.44 4.34
N LEU A 152 -10.00 -24.29 4.87
CA LEU A 152 -9.53 -24.10 6.24
C LEU A 152 -10.64 -23.48 7.09
N LYS A 153 -10.67 -23.83 8.37
CA LYS A 153 -11.61 -23.26 9.35
C LYS A 153 -10.85 -22.45 10.39
N ALA A 154 -11.40 -21.31 10.81
CA ALA A 154 -10.88 -20.54 11.94
C ALA A 154 -11.89 -20.51 13.07
N LYS A 155 -11.47 -20.88 14.30
CA LYS A 155 -12.26 -20.76 15.54
C LYS A 155 -11.74 -19.56 16.32
N VAL A 156 -12.64 -18.62 16.64
CA VAL A 156 -12.31 -17.36 17.33
C VAL A 156 -12.85 -17.42 18.76
N LYS A 157 -11.98 -17.26 19.77
CA LYS A 157 -12.36 -16.96 21.14
C LYS A 157 -12.30 -15.46 21.35
N ALA A 158 -13.39 -14.81 21.78
CA ALA A 158 -13.50 -13.37 21.91
C ALA A 158 -14.37 -12.97 23.09
N GLY A 159 -14.21 -11.75 23.60
CA GLY A 159 -15.08 -11.15 24.59
C GLY A 159 -16.45 -10.76 24.00
N LYS A 160 -17.44 -10.55 24.87
CA LYS A 160 -18.79 -10.08 24.49
C LYS A 160 -18.68 -8.75 23.73
N GLY A 161 -19.39 -8.62 22.60
CA GLY A 161 -19.38 -7.42 21.77
C GLY A 161 -18.09 -7.17 20.98
N ALA A 162 -17.25 -8.20 20.76
CA ALA A 162 -16.05 -8.10 19.92
C ALA A 162 -16.38 -8.16 18.42
N ASN A 163 -15.59 -7.49 17.62
CA ASN A 163 -15.54 -7.71 16.18
C ASN A 163 -14.75 -8.99 15.88
N LYS A 164 -15.43 -10.02 15.37
CA LYS A 164 -14.83 -11.32 15.03
C LYS A 164 -14.44 -11.46 13.55
N THR A 165 -14.51 -10.38 12.79
CA THR A 165 -14.12 -10.39 11.36
C THR A 165 -12.64 -10.71 11.21
N LEU A 166 -12.34 -11.57 10.25
CA LEU A 166 -11.00 -12.08 10.01
C LEU A 166 -10.50 -11.67 8.63
N LYS A 167 -9.21 -11.35 8.54
CA LYS A 167 -8.48 -11.19 7.29
C LYS A 167 -7.58 -12.41 7.06
N TRP A 168 -7.68 -13.00 5.89
CA TRP A 168 -6.88 -14.13 5.45
C TRP A 168 -5.81 -13.67 4.47
N THR A 169 -4.61 -14.20 4.60
CA THR A 169 -3.48 -13.88 3.72
C THR A 169 -2.66 -15.11 3.40
N SER A 170 -2.09 -15.17 2.20
CA SER A 170 -1.11 -16.17 1.78
C SER A 170 0.28 -15.55 1.77
N SER A 171 1.29 -16.30 2.18
CA SER A 171 2.70 -15.85 2.11
C SER A 171 3.20 -15.70 0.67
N ASN A 172 2.55 -16.38 -0.29
CA ASN A 172 2.89 -16.25 -1.70
C ASN A 172 1.65 -16.46 -2.58
N THR A 173 1.13 -15.36 -3.11
CA THR A 173 -0.07 -15.36 -3.95
C THR A 173 0.16 -15.93 -5.35
N LYS A 174 1.42 -16.07 -5.80
CA LYS A 174 1.76 -16.76 -7.06
C LYS A 174 1.58 -18.28 -6.93
N TYR A 175 1.64 -18.83 -5.71
CA TYR A 175 1.50 -20.27 -5.47
C TYR A 175 0.12 -20.65 -4.93
N ALA A 176 -0.46 -19.81 -4.06
CA ALA A 176 -1.82 -20.01 -3.58
C ALA A 176 -2.46 -18.70 -3.15
N THR A 177 -3.73 -18.53 -3.46
CA THR A 177 -4.57 -17.44 -2.96
C THR A 177 -5.49 -17.94 -1.86
N VAL A 178 -5.97 -17.04 -0.99
CA VAL A 178 -6.93 -17.40 0.07
C VAL A 178 -8.00 -16.33 0.22
N SER A 179 -9.24 -16.76 0.37
CA SER A 179 -10.39 -15.90 0.68
C SER A 179 -11.32 -16.66 1.63
N SER A 180 -11.66 -16.05 2.77
CA SER A 180 -12.59 -16.62 3.78
C SER A 180 -12.27 -18.09 4.16
N GLY A 181 -10.98 -18.42 4.26
CA GLY A 181 -10.51 -19.79 4.55
C GLY A 181 -10.49 -20.75 3.36
N LYS A 182 -10.94 -20.34 2.19
CA LYS A 182 -10.85 -21.12 0.94
C LYS A 182 -9.51 -20.84 0.27
N VAL A 183 -8.60 -21.82 0.31
CA VAL A 183 -7.26 -21.75 -0.29
C VAL A 183 -7.31 -22.35 -1.68
N LYS A 184 -7.03 -21.58 -2.72
CA LYS A 184 -6.88 -22.06 -4.11
C LYS A 184 -5.39 -22.24 -4.41
N ALA A 185 -4.94 -23.49 -4.53
CA ALA A 185 -3.58 -23.81 -4.96
C ALA A 185 -3.44 -23.61 -6.47
N LEU A 186 -2.43 -22.86 -6.89
CA LEU A 186 -2.17 -22.61 -8.30
C LEU A 186 -1.19 -23.65 -8.86
N LYS A 187 -1.20 -23.88 -10.19
CA LYS A 187 -0.30 -24.85 -10.85
C LYS A 187 1.19 -24.51 -10.58
N ALA A 188 1.55 -23.22 -10.60
CA ALA A 188 2.90 -22.73 -10.29
C ALA A 188 3.36 -23.04 -8.85
N GLY A 189 2.45 -23.40 -7.95
CA GLY A 189 2.75 -23.78 -6.58
C GLY A 189 3.10 -25.27 -6.37
N LYS A 190 3.09 -26.12 -7.41
CA LYS A 190 3.39 -27.55 -7.28
C LYS A 190 4.73 -27.77 -6.58
N LYS A 191 4.77 -28.70 -5.62
CA LYS A 191 5.91 -29.01 -4.74
C LYS A 191 6.32 -27.85 -3.78
N LYS A 192 5.58 -26.74 -3.74
CA LYS A 192 5.84 -25.61 -2.83
C LYS A 192 4.99 -25.71 -1.56
N THR A 193 5.45 -24.98 -0.51
CA THR A 193 4.72 -24.81 0.73
C THR A 193 4.42 -23.32 0.92
N VAL A 194 3.18 -22.99 1.25
CA VAL A 194 2.75 -21.63 1.58
C VAL A 194 2.26 -21.57 3.02
N LYS A 195 2.50 -20.44 3.68
CA LYS A 195 1.92 -20.15 5.00
C LYS A 195 0.61 -19.37 4.78
N ILE A 196 -0.49 -19.90 5.29
CA ILE A 196 -1.79 -19.22 5.31
C ILE A 196 -1.98 -18.64 6.69
N THR A 197 -2.14 -17.34 6.77
CA THR A 197 -2.34 -16.60 8.02
C THR A 197 -3.75 -16.03 8.07
N VAL A 198 -4.42 -16.22 9.20
CA VAL A 198 -5.69 -15.58 9.54
C VAL A 198 -5.46 -14.62 10.70
N MET A 199 -5.95 -13.38 10.61
CA MET A 199 -5.74 -12.32 11.59
C MET A 199 -7.06 -11.64 11.93
N ALA A 200 -7.24 -11.30 13.22
CA ALA A 200 -8.35 -10.48 13.66
C ALA A 200 -8.21 -9.04 13.14
N THR A 201 -9.35 -8.44 12.76
CA THR A 201 -9.40 -7.06 12.26
C THR A 201 -9.80 -6.04 13.32
N ASP A 202 -9.92 -6.46 14.58
CA ASP A 202 -10.38 -5.68 15.74
C ASP A 202 -9.26 -4.87 16.43
N GLY A 203 -8.06 -4.86 15.89
CA GLY A 203 -6.88 -4.20 16.49
C GLY A 203 -6.21 -5.01 17.60
N SER A 204 -6.69 -6.24 17.93
CA SER A 204 -6.07 -7.08 18.96
C SER A 204 -4.72 -7.68 18.56
N GLY A 205 -4.38 -7.67 17.26
CA GLY A 205 -3.17 -8.30 16.72
C GLY A 205 -3.19 -9.84 16.77
N LYS A 206 -4.32 -10.45 17.16
CA LYS A 206 -4.44 -11.91 17.26
C LYS A 206 -4.44 -12.53 15.87
N LYS A 207 -3.58 -13.55 15.67
CA LYS A 207 -3.40 -14.28 14.41
C LYS A 207 -3.13 -15.75 14.66
N ALA A 208 -3.37 -16.56 13.65
CA ALA A 208 -2.94 -17.95 13.56
C ALA A 208 -2.44 -18.25 12.16
N THR A 209 -1.47 -19.15 12.04
CA THR A 209 -0.85 -19.52 10.77
C THR A 209 -0.81 -21.03 10.62
N ILE A 210 -1.03 -21.53 9.41
CA ILE A 210 -0.90 -22.94 9.04
C ILE A 210 -0.07 -23.04 7.75
N SER A 211 0.83 -24.02 7.71
CA SER A 211 1.59 -24.34 6.48
C SER A 211 0.79 -25.30 5.63
N VAL A 212 0.65 -25.01 4.34
CA VAL A 212 -0.04 -25.84 3.35
C VAL A 212 0.95 -26.24 2.26
N LYS A 213 1.18 -27.56 2.11
CA LYS A 213 1.99 -28.15 1.04
C LYS A 213 1.13 -28.38 -0.20
N ILE A 214 1.58 -27.92 -1.34
CA ILE A 214 0.95 -28.12 -2.64
C ILE A 214 1.61 -29.30 -3.33
N LYS A 215 0.84 -30.35 -3.61
CA LYS A 215 1.29 -31.59 -4.27
C LYS A 215 1.09 -31.54 -5.78
#